data_68b1ec5490f2dae123d1a7155a8cd425
#
_entry.id   68b1ec5490f2dae123d1a7155a8cd425
#
_cell.length_a   1.000
_cell.length_b   1.000
_cell.length_c   1.000
_cell.angle_alpha   90.00
_cell.angle_beta   90.00
_cell.angle_gamma   90.00
#
_symmetry.space_group_name_H-M   'P 1'
#
loop_
_entity.id
_entity.type
_entity.pdbx_description
1 polymer ?
#
loop_
_entity_poly.entity_id
_entity_poly.type
_entity_poly.pdbx_seq_one_letter_code
_entity_poly.pdbx_strand_id
1 'polypeptide(L)'
;MNENDFDSILGQIKYSAPYSDRGSHDNHNHTSSLDFEKNNMVLIRFGLLVFIAVVYVEYCIGTWETLHDRPIIAILAQSVEGTPLEGLGKSYILASYVKYIESSGGRVVPILNNLTENEINKLFQSVNGVLFPGGDVSVTSSDFARTGRIIYKLAMEAFDNDDYFPLWGTCLGFELLSVLTSGTAEVLSQCDSENLAIPLNFTEGYRKSRLFENISTNIAKFLSSSPTTVNLHNEGVYTTTFKKREKLMNFFHVLSTNVDRKGK
;
A
#
# COMPACT_ATOMS: atom_id res chain seq x y z
N MET A 1 -14.84 21.28 -7.42
CA MET A 1 -15.72 20.17 -7.00
C MET A 1 -16.49 20.69 -5.80
N ASN A 2 -17.80 20.86 -5.94
CA ASN A 2 -18.69 21.46 -4.94
C ASN A 2 -19.10 20.39 -3.90
N GLU A 3 -19.28 20.84 -2.67
CA GLU A 3 -19.67 20.02 -1.49
C GLU A 3 -21.04 19.31 -1.61
N ASN A 4 -21.78 19.45 -2.70
CA ASN A 4 -23.13 18.93 -2.87
C ASN A 4 -23.21 17.53 -3.53
N ASP A 5 -22.09 16.90 -3.87
CA ASP A 5 -22.08 15.56 -4.51
C ASP A 5 -21.88 14.39 -3.53
N PHE A 6 -21.74 14.66 -2.23
CA PHE A 6 -21.50 13.62 -1.22
C PHE A 6 -22.76 13.03 -0.57
N ASP A 7 -23.92 13.73 -0.71
CA ASP A 7 -25.15 13.30 -0.01
C ASP A 7 -26.09 12.38 -0.82
N SER A 8 -25.71 11.96 -2.03
CA SER A 8 -26.60 11.16 -2.88
C SER A 8 -26.44 9.64 -2.78
N ILE A 9 -25.55 9.11 -1.92
CA ILE A 9 -25.24 7.66 -1.84
C ILE A 9 -25.87 6.98 -0.61
N LEU A 10 -26.45 7.71 0.35
CA LEU A 10 -27.01 7.13 1.60
C LEU A 10 -28.52 7.01 1.65
N GLY A 11 -29.20 7.01 0.56
CA GLY A 11 -30.65 6.87 0.54
C GLY A 11 -31.15 5.69 -0.25
N GLN A 12 -31.32 4.53 0.35
CA GLN A 12 -32.42 3.59 0.13
C GLN A 12 -32.15 2.19 0.71
N ILE A 13 -32.48 2.00 2.00
CA ILE A 13 -32.88 0.70 2.50
C ILE A 13 -34.20 0.91 3.25
N LYS A 14 -35.31 0.60 2.60
CA LYS A 14 -36.63 0.49 3.24
C LYS A 14 -36.84 -0.93 3.77
N TYR A 15 -37.00 -1.08 5.06
CA TYR A 15 -37.53 -2.28 5.66
C TYR A 15 -39.07 -2.16 5.70
N SER A 16 -39.74 -3.11 5.07
CA SER A 16 -41.19 -3.34 5.24
C SER A 16 -41.40 -4.46 6.24
N ALA A 17 -42.08 -4.15 7.34
CA ALA A 17 -42.59 -5.15 8.29
C ALA A 17 -43.95 -5.66 7.85
N PRO A 18 -44.26 -6.95 8.03
CA PRO A 18 -45.60 -7.44 7.78
C PRO A 18 -46.51 -7.26 9.02
N TYR A 19 -47.70 -6.76 8.74
CA TYR A 19 -48.85 -6.61 9.60
C TYR A 19 -49.44 -8.00 9.89
N SER A 20 -49.71 -8.35 11.15
CA SER A 20 -50.53 -9.52 11.49
C SER A 20 -51.68 -9.13 12.38
N ASP A 21 -52.84 -9.62 11.96
CA ASP A 21 -54.19 -9.41 12.39
C ASP A 21 -54.46 -10.05 13.76
N ARG A 22 -55.44 -9.43 14.47
CA ARG A 22 -55.94 -9.84 15.78
C ARG A 22 -57.11 -10.83 15.64
N GLY A 23 -57.06 -11.88 16.42
CA GLY A 23 -58.23 -12.72 16.72
C GLY A 23 -58.26 -13.05 18.21
N SER A 24 -59.29 -12.53 18.89
CA SER A 24 -59.62 -12.80 20.28
C SER A 24 -60.34 -14.14 20.43
N HIS A 25 -60.03 -14.89 21.48
CA HIS A 25 -61.06 -15.66 22.23
C HIS A 25 -60.58 -16.09 23.61
N ASP A 26 -61.42 -15.82 24.60
CA ASP A 26 -61.31 -16.18 26.00
C ASP A 26 -61.39 -17.69 26.21
N ASN A 27 -60.76 -18.28 27.24
CA ASN A 27 -61.34 -19.02 28.34
C ASN A 27 -60.31 -19.58 29.35
N HIS A 28 -60.62 -19.25 30.58
CA HIS A 28 -60.43 -19.84 31.90
C HIS A 28 -59.46 -21.00 32.21
N ASN A 29 -58.60 -20.65 33.21
CA ASN A 29 -58.20 -21.41 34.40
C ASN A 29 -57.76 -22.87 34.35
N HIS A 30 -56.49 -23.10 34.43
CA HIS A 30 -55.83 -24.01 35.40
C HIS A 30 -54.34 -23.69 35.46
N THR A 31 -53.95 -22.87 36.38
CA THR A 31 -52.56 -22.51 36.63
C THR A 31 -52.13 -23.04 37.97
N SER A 32 -50.97 -23.67 38.08
CA SER A 32 -50.13 -23.44 39.26
C SER A 32 -48.69 -23.95 39.24
N SER A 33 -48.29 -24.90 38.47
CA SER A 33 -46.84 -25.30 38.52
C SER A 33 -46.11 -25.25 37.18
N LEU A 34 -46.82 -25.47 36.09
CA LEU A 34 -46.23 -25.46 34.74
C LEU A 34 -45.90 -24.06 34.21
N ASP A 35 -46.64 -23.04 34.69
CA ASP A 35 -46.40 -21.65 34.26
C ASP A 35 -45.19 -21.02 34.94
N PHE A 36 -44.86 -21.46 36.16
CA PHE A 36 -43.66 -20.98 36.87
C PHE A 36 -42.38 -21.51 36.21
N GLU A 37 -42.34 -22.77 35.78
CA GLU A 37 -41.19 -23.31 35.04
C GLU A 37 -41.08 -22.71 33.64
N LYS A 38 -42.19 -22.50 32.93
CA LYS A 38 -42.18 -21.84 31.62
C LYS A 38 -41.68 -20.40 31.69
N ASN A 39 -42.11 -19.62 32.69
CA ASN A 39 -41.65 -18.24 32.89
C ASN A 39 -40.17 -18.17 33.25
N ASN A 40 -39.67 -19.08 34.09
CA ASN A 40 -38.25 -19.16 34.38
C ASN A 40 -37.43 -19.55 33.14
N MET A 41 -37.90 -20.46 32.31
CA MET A 41 -37.26 -20.85 31.07
C MET A 41 -37.24 -19.71 30.04
N VAL A 42 -38.27 -18.89 29.97
CA VAL A 42 -38.33 -17.67 29.14
C VAL A 42 -37.36 -16.63 29.63
N LEU A 43 -37.28 -16.38 30.94
CA LEU A 43 -36.33 -15.46 31.56
C LEU A 43 -34.86 -15.90 31.32
N ILE A 44 -34.57 -17.19 31.45
CA ILE A 44 -33.25 -17.75 31.19
C ILE A 44 -32.85 -17.57 29.69
N ARG A 45 -33.79 -17.86 28.78
CA ARG A 45 -33.59 -17.68 27.34
C ARG A 45 -33.39 -16.21 26.98
N PHE A 46 -34.18 -15.32 27.58
CA PHE A 46 -34.01 -13.86 27.37
C PHE A 46 -32.68 -13.37 27.93
N GLY A 47 -32.31 -13.81 29.13
CA GLY A 47 -30.99 -13.49 29.73
C GLY A 47 -29.82 -13.99 28.87
N LEU A 48 -29.93 -15.20 28.30
CA LEU A 48 -28.89 -15.75 27.39
C LEU A 48 -28.81 -14.94 26.09
N LEU A 49 -29.97 -14.54 25.53
CA LEU A 49 -29.96 -13.70 24.31
C LEU A 49 -29.35 -12.32 24.56
N VAL A 50 -29.68 -11.71 25.71
CA VAL A 50 -29.06 -10.42 26.11
C VAL A 50 -27.57 -10.58 26.33
N PHE A 51 -27.13 -11.64 26.99
CA PHE A 51 -25.71 -11.92 27.19
C PHE A 51 -24.98 -12.14 25.87
N ILE A 52 -25.55 -12.93 24.95
CA ILE A 52 -24.98 -13.12 23.59
C ILE A 52 -24.94 -11.80 22.84
N ALA A 53 -25.97 -10.96 22.93
CA ALA A 53 -26.00 -9.65 22.30
C ALA A 53 -24.93 -8.71 22.88
N VAL A 54 -24.74 -8.69 24.20
CA VAL A 54 -23.69 -7.89 24.86
C VAL A 54 -22.30 -8.38 24.44
N VAL A 55 -22.05 -9.69 24.46
CA VAL A 55 -20.77 -10.27 24.01
C VAL A 55 -20.53 -9.97 22.54
N TYR A 56 -21.57 -10.03 21.70
CA TYR A 56 -21.47 -9.69 20.28
C TYR A 56 -21.21 -8.20 20.05
N VAL A 57 -21.83 -7.33 20.85
CA VAL A 57 -21.57 -5.88 20.82
C VAL A 57 -20.14 -5.56 21.30
N GLU A 58 -19.67 -6.19 22.39
CA GLU A 58 -18.28 -6.03 22.85
C GLU A 58 -17.28 -6.59 21.82
N TYR A 59 -17.59 -7.72 21.18
CA TYR A 59 -16.78 -8.26 20.07
C TYR A 59 -16.75 -7.29 18.89
N CYS A 60 -17.90 -6.75 18.49
CA CYS A 60 -17.98 -5.74 17.43
C CYS A 60 -17.30 -4.42 17.81
N ILE A 61 -17.39 -3.96 19.05
CA ILE A 61 -16.73 -2.73 19.53
C ILE A 61 -15.22 -2.96 19.70
N GLY A 62 -14.80 -4.14 20.16
CA GLY A 62 -13.37 -4.51 20.30
C GLY A 62 -12.64 -4.65 18.97
N THR A 63 -13.35 -4.87 17.86
CA THR A 63 -12.75 -4.90 16.51
C THR A 63 -12.67 -3.55 15.81
N TRP A 64 -13.17 -2.47 16.43
CA TRP A 64 -12.87 -1.10 16.02
C TRP A 64 -11.47 -0.70 16.57
N GLU A 65 -10.43 -1.48 16.25
CA GLU A 65 -9.11 -0.91 16.22
C GLU A 65 -9.22 0.29 15.29
N THR A 66 -8.92 1.46 15.81
CA THR A 66 -8.80 2.67 15.01
C THR A 66 -7.75 2.38 13.95
N LEU A 67 -8.20 1.97 12.77
CA LEU A 67 -7.36 1.90 11.59
C LEU A 67 -6.69 3.28 11.50
N HIS A 68 -5.41 3.33 11.82
CA HIS A 68 -4.66 4.55 11.63
C HIS A 68 -4.63 4.81 10.12
N ASP A 69 -5.53 5.68 9.66
CA ASP A 69 -5.68 6.09 8.27
C ASP A 69 -4.48 6.89 7.73
N ARG A 70 -3.45 7.11 8.58
CA ARG A 70 -2.23 7.85 8.27
C ARG A 70 -0.99 6.97 8.42
N PRO A 71 -0.69 6.10 7.43
CA PRO A 71 0.46 5.21 7.51
C PRO A 71 1.78 5.99 7.60
N ILE A 72 2.75 5.41 8.30
CA ILE A 72 4.12 5.94 8.39
C ILE A 72 4.94 5.27 7.29
N ILE A 73 5.43 6.06 6.36
CA ILE A 73 6.31 5.58 5.28
C ILE A 73 7.72 6.10 5.51
N ALA A 74 8.65 5.18 5.61
CA ALA A 74 10.05 5.58 5.72
C ALA A 74 10.62 5.89 4.33
N ILE A 75 11.49 6.90 4.24
CA ILE A 75 12.21 7.24 3.01
C ILE A 75 13.71 7.04 3.26
N LEU A 76 14.34 6.24 2.41
CA LEU A 76 15.77 5.98 2.49
C LEU A 76 16.57 7.21 2.05
N ALA A 77 17.37 7.76 2.94
CA ALA A 77 18.23 8.91 2.67
C ALA A 77 19.47 8.52 1.85
N GLN A 78 20.03 9.48 1.18
CA GLN A 78 21.29 9.35 0.42
C GLN A 78 22.40 10.17 1.05
N SER A 79 23.67 9.79 0.81
CA SER A 79 24.82 10.58 1.22
C SER A 79 24.86 11.92 0.45
N VAL A 80 25.31 12.97 1.12
CA VAL A 80 25.63 14.26 0.47
C VAL A 80 27.01 14.25 -0.17
N GLU A 81 27.84 13.25 0.13
CA GLU A 81 29.22 13.15 -0.36
C GLU A 81 29.25 13.11 -1.90
N GLY A 82 30.09 13.95 -2.49
CA GLY A 82 30.21 14.09 -3.95
C GLY A 82 29.03 14.83 -4.61
N THR A 83 28.10 15.41 -3.83
CA THR A 83 26.97 16.21 -4.33
C THR A 83 27.16 17.70 -4.06
N PRO A 84 26.40 18.59 -4.72
CA PRO A 84 26.38 20.03 -4.39
C PRO A 84 25.92 20.35 -2.94
N LEU A 85 25.42 19.35 -2.21
CA LEU A 85 24.97 19.47 -0.81
C LEU A 85 26.07 19.15 0.20
N GLU A 86 27.26 18.80 -0.27
CA GLU A 86 28.40 18.49 0.61
C GLU A 86 28.71 19.69 1.52
N GLY A 87 28.90 19.39 2.81
CA GLY A 87 29.08 20.40 3.84
C GLY A 87 27.77 20.88 4.52
N LEU A 88 26.58 20.59 3.94
CA LEU A 88 25.29 20.96 4.56
C LEU A 88 24.74 19.89 5.51
N GLY A 89 25.35 18.70 5.54
CA GLY A 89 24.92 17.58 6.38
C GLY A 89 25.68 16.31 6.04
N LYS A 90 25.16 15.15 6.44
CA LYS A 90 25.71 13.83 6.10
C LYS A 90 24.84 13.07 5.10
N SER A 91 23.55 13.35 5.11
CA SER A 91 22.58 12.71 4.22
C SER A 91 21.43 13.66 3.89
N TYR A 92 20.69 13.37 2.82
CA TYR A 92 19.58 14.17 2.38
C TYR A 92 18.43 13.30 1.86
N ILE A 93 17.23 13.88 1.86
CA ILE A 93 16.04 13.41 1.15
C ILE A 93 15.47 14.61 0.41
N LEU A 94 15.18 14.47 -0.88
CA LEU A 94 14.54 15.53 -1.64
C LEU A 94 13.12 15.79 -1.11
N ALA A 95 12.79 17.05 -0.85
CA ALA A 95 11.51 17.46 -0.29
C ALA A 95 10.29 17.00 -1.14
N SER A 96 10.48 16.78 -2.44
CA SER A 96 9.44 16.27 -3.35
C SER A 96 8.94 14.88 -2.95
N TYR A 97 9.82 13.99 -2.48
CA TYR A 97 9.42 12.66 -2.00
C TYR A 97 8.63 12.72 -0.68
N VAL A 98 9.05 13.62 0.23
CA VAL A 98 8.30 13.87 1.48
C VAL A 98 6.89 14.37 1.14
N LYS A 99 6.79 15.39 0.29
CA LYS A 99 5.50 15.96 -0.15
C LYS A 99 4.65 14.95 -0.90
N TYR A 100 5.24 14.06 -1.69
CA TYR A 100 4.54 13.00 -2.41
C TYR A 100 3.77 12.09 -1.45
N ILE A 101 4.42 11.64 -0.37
CA ILE A 101 3.78 10.79 0.66
C ILE A 101 2.78 11.59 1.49
N GLU A 102 3.16 12.79 1.96
CA GLU A 102 2.32 13.60 2.85
C GLU A 102 1.05 14.11 2.15
N SER A 103 1.14 14.47 0.87
CA SER A 103 -0.02 14.88 0.07
C SER A 103 -1.03 13.75 -0.17
N SER A 104 -0.59 12.50 -0.01
CA SER A 104 -1.45 11.31 -0.05
C SER A 104 -1.99 10.90 1.32
N GLY A 105 -1.80 11.72 2.38
CA GLY A 105 -2.29 11.49 3.73
C GLY A 105 -1.33 10.69 4.63
N GLY A 106 -0.21 10.18 4.12
CA GLY A 106 0.79 9.48 4.91
C GLY A 106 1.61 10.39 5.83
N ARG A 107 2.46 9.80 6.64
CA ARG A 107 3.49 10.47 7.46
C ARG A 107 4.84 9.96 7.03
N VAL A 108 5.88 10.79 7.13
CA VAL A 108 7.23 10.42 6.68
C VAL A 108 8.19 10.33 7.85
N VAL A 109 9.09 9.34 7.79
CA VAL A 109 10.26 9.23 8.67
C VAL A 109 11.49 8.93 7.82
N PRO A 110 12.66 9.54 8.10
CA PRO A 110 13.89 9.24 7.36
C PRO A 110 14.54 7.94 7.84
N ILE A 111 15.07 7.14 6.91
CA ILE A 111 16.07 6.11 7.19
C ILE A 111 17.42 6.70 6.83
N LEU A 112 18.24 7.03 7.83
CA LEU A 112 19.58 7.55 7.58
C LEU A 112 20.48 6.44 7.04
N ASN A 113 21.39 6.80 6.15
CA ASN A 113 22.28 5.85 5.48
C ASN A 113 23.38 5.27 6.36
N ASN A 114 23.62 5.84 7.53
CA ASN A 114 24.67 5.42 8.49
C ASN A 114 24.13 4.58 9.66
N LEU A 115 22.87 4.13 9.62
CA LEU A 115 22.28 3.30 10.66
C LEU A 115 22.92 1.91 10.67
N THR A 116 23.03 1.35 11.89
CA THR A 116 23.36 -0.05 12.10
C THR A 116 22.19 -0.96 11.69
N GLU A 117 22.48 -2.22 11.41
CA GLU A 117 21.45 -3.21 11.07
C GLU A 117 20.37 -3.32 12.14
N ASN A 118 20.74 -3.27 13.43
CA ASN A 118 19.80 -3.31 14.54
C ASN A 118 18.87 -2.08 14.58
N GLU A 119 19.39 -0.90 14.28
CA GLU A 119 18.58 0.32 14.19
C GLU A 119 17.63 0.26 12.99
N ILE A 120 18.09 -0.26 11.85
CA ILE A 120 17.24 -0.47 10.66
C ILE A 120 16.12 -1.45 10.98
N ASN A 121 16.40 -2.57 11.66
CA ASN A 121 15.40 -3.54 12.08
C ASN A 121 14.32 -2.91 12.99
N LYS A 122 14.72 -2.13 14.00
CA LYS A 122 13.78 -1.45 14.90
C LYS A 122 12.90 -0.45 14.14
N LEU A 123 13.47 0.30 13.21
CA LEU A 123 12.74 1.26 12.42
C LEU A 123 11.78 0.56 11.46
N PHE A 124 12.21 -0.53 10.81
CA PHE A 124 11.36 -1.36 9.94
C PHE A 124 10.10 -1.83 10.66
N GLN A 125 10.22 -2.32 11.90
CA GLN A 125 9.09 -2.76 12.72
C GLN A 125 8.16 -1.62 13.17
N SER A 126 8.55 -0.36 12.98
CA SER A 126 7.82 0.83 13.43
C SER A 126 7.14 1.60 12.30
N VAL A 127 7.25 1.14 11.05
CA VAL A 127 6.71 1.81 9.86
C VAL A 127 5.84 0.86 9.02
N ASN A 128 5.02 1.43 8.16
CA ASN A 128 4.07 0.68 7.34
C ASN A 128 4.54 0.44 5.91
N GLY A 129 5.73 0.89 5.56
CA GLY A 129 6.34 0.70 4.25
C GLY A 129 7.55 1.59 4.04
N VAL A 130 8.31 1.34 2.97
CA VAL A 130 9.51 2.11 2.64
C VAL A 130 9.51 2.55 1.18
N LEU A 131 9.91 3.81 0.97
CA LEU A 131 10.20 4.38 -0.34
C LEU A 131 11.72 4.48 -0.53
N PHE A 132 12.22 3.90 -1.61
CA PHE A 132 13.57 4.09 -2.14
C PHE A 132 13.50 5.19 -3.19
N PRO A 133 14.04 6.40 -2.93
CA PRO A 133 13.93 7.53 -3.83
C PRO A 133 14.91 7.43 -5.00
N GLY A 134 14.75 8.36 -5.94
CA GLY A 134 15.74 8.61 -6.98
C GLY A 134 16.98 9.32 -6.45
N GLY A 135 18.08 9.23 -7.19
CA GLY A 135 19.37 9.81 -6.87
C GLY A 135 20.45 9.35 -7.82
N ASP A 136 21.71 9.54 -7.43
CA ASP A 136 22.87 9.23 -8.25
C ASP A 136 24.01 8.64 -7.38
N VAL A 137 23.74 7.48 -6.76
CA VAL A 137 24.75 6.72 -6.00
C VAL A 137 24.76 5.26 -6.48
N SER A 138 25.86 4.56 -6.25
CA SER A 138 26.00 3.15 -6.67
C SER A 138 24.91 2.26 -6.04
N VAL A 139 24.15 1.55 -6.87
CA VAL A 139 23.15 0.54 -6.44
C VAL A 139 23.78 -0.76 -5.93
N THR A 140 25.11 -0.87 -5.92
CA THR A 140 25.84 -2.06 -5.47
C THR A 140 26.70 -1.84 -4.24
N SER A 141 27.38 -0.68 -4.14
CA SER A 141 28.44 -0.44 -3.16
C SER A 141 28.20 0.74 -2.22
N SER A 142 27.19 1.57 -2.45
CA SER A 142 26.87 2.70 -1.58
C SER A 142 26.21 2.26 -0.27
N ASP A 143 26.21 3.15 0.73
CA ASP A 143 25.41 2.95 1.96
C ASP A 143 23.91 2.89 1.69
N PHE A 144 23.42 3.57 0.65
CA PHE A 144 22.06 3.44 0.14
C PHE A 144 21.77 2.00 -0.28
N ALA A 145 22.67 1.39 -1.08
CA ALA A 145 22.52 0.00 -1.52
C ALA A 145 22.64 -0.99 -0.35
N ARG A 146 23.54 -0.74 0.59
CA ARG A 146 23.70 -1.55 1.81
C ARG A 146 22.41 -1.55 2.63
N THR A 147 21.91 -0.37 2.95
CA THR A 147 20.70 -0.21 3.77
C THR A 147 19.47 -0.73 3.05
N GLY A 148 19.34 -0.45 1.75
CA GLY A 148 18.25 -0.96 0.92
C GLY A 148 18.23 -2.49 0.83
N ARG A 149 19.39 -3.15 0.81
CA ARG A 149 19.48 -4.63 0.84
C ARG A 149 18.96 -5.22 2.16
N ILE A 150 19.27 -4.58 3.29
CA ILE A 150 18.76 -5.02 4.61
C ILE A 150 17.23 -4.90 4.63
N ILE A 151 16.71 -3.75 4.22
CA ILE A 151 15.26 -3.49 4.19
C ILE A 151 14.55 -4.47 3.22
N TYR A 152 15.11 -4.69 2.03
CA TYR A 152 14.58 -5.64 1.06
C TYR A 152 14.48 -7.05 1.66
N LYS A 153 15.54 -7.51 2.36
CA LYS A 153 15.54 -8.81 3.01
C LYS A 153 14.45 -8.91 4.08
N LEU A 154 14.31 -7.89 4.93
CA LEU A 154 13.26 -7.84 5.96
C LEU A 154 11.86 -7.85 5.36
N ALA A 155 11.63 -7.12 4.26
CA ALA A 155 10.35 -7.11 3.57
C ALA A 155 10.01 -8.46 2.93
N MET A 156 11.01 -9.19 2.42
CA MET A 156 10.82 -10.55 1.91
C MET A 156 10.50 -11.53 3.04
N GLU A 157 11.19 -11.43 4.18
CA GLU A 157 10.91 -12.23 5.37
C GLU A 157 9.50 -11.94 5.93
N ALA A 158 9.07 -10.68 5.95
CA ALA A 158 7.71 -10.31 6.33
C ALA A 158 6.68 -10.95 5.38
N PHE A 159 6.89 -10.86 4.07
CA PHE A 159 6.02 -11.47 3.07
C PHE A 159 5.91 -13.00 3.22
N ASP A 160 7.01 -13.68 3.50
CA ASP A 160 7.03 -15.14 3.75
C ASP A 160 6.26 -15.53 5.02
N ASN A 161 6.00 -14.56 5.92
CA ASN A 161 5.19 -14.71 7.13
C ASN A 161 3.78 -14.12 7.01
N ASP A 162 3.27 -13.93 5.79
CA ASP A 162 1.96 -13.35 5.50
C ASP A 162 1.78 -11.90 6.02
N ASP A 163 2.87 -11.19 6.30
CA ASP A 163 2.87 -9.78 6.67
C ASP A 163 3.22 -8.92 5.45
N TYR A 164 2.21 -8.21 4.94
CA TYR A 164 2.37 -7.40 3.74
C TYR A 164 3.08 -6.08 4.05
N PHE A 165 4.36 -5.99 3.68
CA PHE A 165 5.18 -4.79 3.83
C PHE A 165 5.56 -4.17 2.47
N PRO A 166 4.95 -3.05 2.05
CA PRO A 166 5.19 -2.45 0.75
C PRO A 166 6.56 -1.78 0.64
N LEU A 167 7.27 -2.10 -0.43
CA LEU A 167 8.43 -1.35 -0.90
C LEU A 167 8.10 -0.63 -2.21
N TRP A 168 8.47 0.65 -2.30
CA TRP A 168 8.33 1.45 -3.50
C TRP A 168 9.68 1.98 -3.95
N GLY A 169 10.06 1.77 -5.21
CA GLY A 169 11.28 2.29 -5.80
C GLY A 169 10.99 3.27 -6.94
N THR A 170 11.59 4.46 -6.89
CA THR A 170 11.51 5.46 -7.95
C THR A 170 12.90 5.75 -8.48
N CYS A 171 13.11 5.76 -9.82
CA CYS A 171 14.40 6.05 -10.45
C CYS A 171 15.51 5.12 -9.91
N LEU A 172 16.53 5.63 -9.25
CA LEU A 172 17.56 4.83 -8.57
C LEU A 172 16.99 3.75 -7.64
N GLY A 173 15.87 4.04 -6.95
CA GLY A 173 15.20 3.05 -6.11
C GLY A 173 14.60 1.90 -6.90
N PHE A 174 14.08 2.14 -8.10
CA PHE A 174 13.63 1.10 -9.03
C PHE A 174 14.81 0.25 -9.52
N GLU A 175 15.93 0.89 -9.85
CA GLU A 175 17.16 0.21 -10.25
C GLU A 175 17.67 -0.70 -9.13
N LEU A 176 17.72 -0.18 -7.90
CA LEU A 176 18.13 -0.95 -6.72
C LEU A 176 17.21 -2.17 -6.50
N LEU A 177 15.89 -2.01 -6.55
CA LEU A 177 14.95 -3.13 -6.41
C LEU A 177 15.14 -4.18 -7.51
N SER A 178 15.41 -3.73 -8.74
CA SER A 178 15.67 -4.62 -9.88
C SER A 178 16.97 -5.42 -9.69
N VAL A 179 18.01 -4.78 -9.18
CA VAL A 179 19.30 -5.42 -8.86
C VAL A 179 19.16 -6.41 -7.71
N LEU A 180 18.48 -6.03 -6.63
CA LEU A 180 18.27 -6.90 -5.46
C LEU A 180 17.45 -8.14 -5.82
N THR A 181 16.38 -7.98 -6.60
CA THR A 181 15.52 -9.08 -7.02
C THR A 181 16.22 -10.01 -8.02
N SER A 182 16.93 -9.46 -9.01
CA SER A 182 17.67 -10.27 -10.00
C SER A 182 18.90 -10.94 -9.41
N GLY A 183 19.51 -10.33 -8.39
CA GLY A 183 20.78 -10.75 -7.78
C GLY A 183 22.03 -10.28 -8.55
N THR A 184 21.86 -9.40 -9.56
CA THR A 184 22.98 -8.89 -10.36
C THR A 184 22.71 -7.49 -10.91
N ALA A 185 23.74 -6.65 -10.98
CA ALA A 185 23.67 -5.32 -11.60
C ALA A 185 23.61 -5.38 -13.15
N GLU A 186 23.94 -6.53 -13.76
CA GLU A 186 23.86 -6.72 -15.23
C GLU A 186 22.43 -6.60 -15.78
N VAL A 187 21.42 -6.49 -14.91
CA VAL A 187 20.04 -6.25 -15.30
C VAL A 187 19.84 -4.82 -15.84
N LEU A 188 20.67 -3.88 -15.39
CA LEU A 188 20.65 -2.50 -15.85
C LEU A 188 21.38 -2.37 -17.19
N SER A 189 20.87 -1.51 -18.02
CA SER A 189 21.40 -1.24 -19.35
C SER A 189 21.34 0.25 -19.63
N GLN A 190 22.34 0.79 -20.37
CA GLN A 190 22.37 2.18 -20.77
C GLN A 190 21.20 2.52 -21.68
N CYS A 191 20.51 3.61 -21.39
CA CYS A 191 19.42 4.17 -22.19
C CYS A 191 19.60 5.68 -22.40
N ASP A 192 18.92 6.25 -23.37
CA ASP A 192 18.94 7.67 -23.70
C ASP A 192 17.58 8.29 -23.33
N SER A 193 17.34 8.43 -22.05
CA SER A 193 16.07 8.95 -21.52
C SER A 193 16.28 10.14 -20.56
N GLU A 194 17.43 10.77 -20.58
CA GLU A 194 17.69 11.96 -19.77
C GLU A 194 16.83 13.13 -20.25
N ASN A 195 16.09 13.77 -19.32
CA ASN A 195 15.16 14.87 -19.60
C ASN A 195 14.15 14.57 -20.73
N LEU A 196 13.53 13.39 -20.66
CA LEU A 196 12.54 12.90 -21.64
C LEU A 196 11.16 12.76 -21.00
N ALA A 197 10.22 13.64 -21.38
CA ALA A 197 8.83 13.54 -20.98
C ALA A 197 8.03 12.79 -22.04
N ILE A 198 7.42 11.67 -21.67
CA ILE A 198 6.67 10.79 -22.59
C ILE A 198 5.41 10.25 -21.91
N PRO A 199 4.37 9.86 -22.67
CA PRO A 199 3.22 9.17 -22.13
C PRO A 199 3.58 7.73 -21.73
N LEU A 200 2.79 7.14 -20.81
CA LEU A 200 2.92 5.72 -20.47
C LEU A 200 2.37 4.83 -21.58
N ASN A 201 3.14 3.85 -22.00
CA ASN A 201 2.68 2.76 -22.84
C ASN A 201 2.29 1.57 -21.95
N PHE A 202 1.00 1.51 -21.57
CA PHE A 202 0.48 0.46 -20.69
C PHE A 202 0.55 -0.92 -21.35
N THR A 203 0.93 -1.92 -20.57
CA THR A 203 0.89 -3.34 -20.99
C THR A 203 -0.55 -3.87 -20.90
N GLU A 204 -0.79 -5.00 -21.56
CA GLU A 204 -2.05 -5.73 -21.42
C GLU A 204 -2.28 -6.13 -19.94
N GLY A 205 -3.49 -5.93 -19.46
CA GLY A 205 -3.87 -6.33 -18.09
C GLY A 205 -3.43 -5.37 -16.98
N TYR A 206 -2.83 -4.22 -17.27
CA TYR A 206 -2.40 -3.26 -16.24
C TYR A 206 -3.48 -2.92 -15.22
N ARG A 207 -4.77 -2.88 -15.63
CA ARG A 207 -5.92 -2.62 -14.74
C ARG A 207 -6.22 -3.74 -13.74
N LYS A 208 -5.61 -4.92 -13.90
CA LYS A 208 -5.70 -6.02 -12.93
C LYS A 208 -4.69 -5.87 -11.80
N SER A 209 -3.78 -4.91 -11.90
CA SER A 209 -2.78 -4.63 -10.86
C SER A 209 -3.39 -3.82 -9.71
N ARG A 210 -2.92 -4.06 -8.50
CA ARG A 210 -3.31 -3.27 -7.31
C ARG A 210 -3.06 -1.76 -7.49
N LEU A 211 -2.05 -1.38 -8.31
CA LEU A 211 -1.73 0.02 -8.58
C LEU A 211 -2.78 0.70 -9.46
N PHE A 212 -3.37 -0.02 -10.43
CA PHE A 212 -4.24 0.58 -11.45
C PHE A 212 -5.66 0.01 -11.48
N GLU A 213 -6.05 -0.90 -10.59
CA GLU A 213 -7.40 -1.50 -10.59
C GLU A 213 -8.51 -0.45 -10.45
N ASN A 214 -8.26 0.59 -9.64
CA ASN A 214 -9.22 1.66 -9.37
C ASN A 214 -8.93 2.96 -10.16
N ILE A 215 -8.01 2.92 -11.14
CA ILE A 215 -7.70 4.13 -11.93
C ILE A 215 -8.89 4.53 -12.79
N SER A 216 -9.28 5.81 -12.74
CA SER A 216 -10.33 6.33 -13.61
C SER A 216 -9.91 6.28 -15.08
N THR A 217 -10.89 6.09 -15.98
CA THR A 217 -10.64 6.05 -17.42
C THR A 217 -10.00 7.34 -17.94
N ASN A 218 -10.38 8.49 -17.36
CA ASN A 218 -9.83 9.78 -17.75
C ASN A 218 -8.36 9.92 -17.37
N ILE A 219 -7.98 9.49 -16.16
CA ILE A 219 -6.57 9.52 -15.71
C ILE A 219 -5.74 8.53 -16.54
N ALA A 220 -6.23 7.31 -16.77
CA ALA A 220 -5.52 6.34 -17.58
C ALA A 220 -5.31 6.87 -19.02
N LYS A 221 -6.34 7.46 -19.63
CA LYS A 221 -6.24 8.09 -20.95
C LYS A 221 -5.24 9.24 -20.94
N PHE A 222 -5.27 10.11 -19.93
CA PHE A 222 -4.33 11.23 -19.80
C PHE A 222 -2.88 10.71 -19.71
N LEU A 223 -2.60 9.74 -18.85
CA LEU A 223 -1.27 9.15 -18.70
C LEU A 223 -0.76 8.49 -19.97
N SER A 224 -1.65 7.86 -20.77
CA SER A 224 -1.26 7.17 -22.00
C SER A 224 -1.19 8.06 -23.25
N SER A 225 -1.67 9.30 -23.18
CA SER A 225 -1.71 10.20 -24.34
C SER A 225 -0.92 11.49 -24.17
N SER A 226 -0.57 11.86 -22.93
CA SER A 226 0.11 13.13 -22.64
C SER A 226 1.54 12.87 -22.14
N PRO A 227 2.53 13.69 -22.54
CA PRO A 227 3.93 13.53 -22.14
C PRO A 227 4.12 14.04 -20.70
N THR A 228 3.55 13.33 -19.73
CA THR A 228 3.51 13.74 -18.31
C THR A 228 4.46 12.95 -17.43
N THR A 229 4.99 11.82 -17.91
CA THR A 229 5.97 11.04 -17.16
C THR A 229 7.37 11.43 -17.59
N VAL A 230 8.04 12.17 -16.69
CA VAL A 230 9.39 12.66 -16.94
C VAL A 230 10.41 11.58 -16.59
N ASN A 231 11.31 11.31 -17.52
CA ASN A 231 12.43 10.41 -17.33
C ASN A 231 13.71 11.26 -17.20
N LEU A 232 14.50 11.00 -16.17
CA LEU A 232 15.82 11.54 -15.92
C LEU A 232 16.79 10.36 -15.77
N HIS A 233 16.84 9.53 -16.83
CA HIS A 233 17.51 8.22 -16.77
C HIS A 233 18.49 8.05 -17.92
N ASN A 234 19.68 7.55 -17.59
CA ASN A 234 20.68 7.02 -18.50
C ASN A 234 20.88 5.50 -18.32
N GLU A 235 20.20 4.89 -17.35
CA GLU A 235 20.12 3.46 -17.14
C GLU A 235 18.65 3.01 -16.99
N GLY A 236 18.40 1.74 -17.30
CA GLY A 236 17.07 1.14 -17.17
C GLY A 236 17.10 -0.36 -17.40
N VAL A 237 15.94 -1.01 -17.27
CA VAL A 237 15.79 -2.44 -17.50
C VAL A 237 15.08 -2.65 -18.84
N TYR A 238 15.79 -3.14 -19.85
CA TYR A 238 15.15 -3.47 -21.12
C TYR A 238 14.18 -4.63 -20.99
N THR A 239 13.07 -4.57 -21.72
CA THR A 239 12.06 -5.63 -21.74
C THR A 239 12.65 -6.99 -22.14
N THR A 240 13.64 -7.01 -23.00
CA THR A 240 14.37 -8.22 -23.40
C THR A 240 15.22 -8.79 -22.28
N THR A 241 15.87 -7.94 -21.47
CA THR A 241 16.64 -8.33 -20.30
C THR A 241 15.70 -8.84 -19.20
N PHE A 242 14.59 -8.12 -18.95
CA PHE A 242 13.57 -8.52 -17.98
C PHE A 242 13.05 -9.92 -18.27
N LYS A 243 12.64 -10.20 -19.51
CA LYS A 243 12.11 -11.52 -19.96
C LYS A 243 13.12 -12.65 -19.86
N LYS A 244 14.41 -12.38 -19.84
CA LYS A 244 15.48 -13.38 -19.68
C LYS A 244 15.82 -13.66 -18.22
N ARG A 245 15.33 -12.86 -17.27
CA ARG A 245 15.62 -12.99 -15.83
C ARG A 245 14.39 -13.55 -15.10
N GLU A 246 14.38 -14.85 -14.91
CA GLU A 246 13.27 -15.57 -14.26
C GLU A 246 12.87 -14.96 -12.91
N LYS A 247 13.85 -14.58 -12.07
CA LYS A 247 13.58 -13.93 -10.79
C LYS A 247 12.79 -12.63 -10.93
N LEU A 248 13.05 -11.81 -11.96
CA LEU A 248 12.29 -10.59 -12.20
C LEU A 248 10.87 -10.91 -12.70
N MET A 249 10.74 -11.86 -13.63
CA MET A 249 9.44 -12.27 -14.18
C MET A 249 8.52 -12.90 -13.14
N ASN A 250 9.08 -13.65 -12.20
CA ASN A 250 8.31 -14.29 -11.14
C ASN A 250 7.91 -13.31 -10.02
N PHE A 251 8.63 -12.20 -9.89
CA PHE A 251 8.43 -11.25 -8.81
C PHE A 251 7.65 -10.00 -9.23
N PHE A 252 7.91 -9.44 -10.42
CA PHE A 252 7.28 -8.21 -10.89
C PHE A 252 6.37 -8.44 -12.09
N HIS A 253 5.28 -7.67 -12.13
CA HIS A 253 4.46 -7.50 -13.33
C HIS A 253 4.81 -6.18 -14.02
N VAL A 254 5.16 -6.23 -15.29
CA VAL A 254 5.40 -5.03 -16.10
C VAL A 254 4.07 -4.38 -16.42
N LEU A 255 3.83 -3.17 -15.95
CA LEU A 255 2.56 -2.43 -16.13
C LEU A 255 2.63 -1.38 -17.23
N SER A 256 3.82 -0.89 -17.52
CA SER A 256 4.08 0.00 -18.66
C SER A 256 5.50 -0.14 -19.17
N THR A 257 5.69 0.19 -20.43
CA THR A 257 6.99 0.23 -21.10
C THR A 257 7.08 1.51 -21.92
N ASN A 258 8.30 1.98 -22.16
CA ASN A 258 8.56 3.10 -23.04
C ASN A 258 9.79 2.80 -23.89
N VAL A 259 9.99 3.60 -24.92
CA VAL A 259 11.22 3.58 -25.71
C VAL A 259 12.03 4.84 -25.43
N ASP A 260 13.34 4.69 -25.40
CA ASP A 260 14.28 5.81 -25.30
C ASP A 260 14.39 6.56 -26.65
N ARG A 261 15.23 7.62 -26.71
CA ARG A 261 15.47 8.37 -27.97
C ARG A 261 16.12 7.53 -29.06
N LYS A 262 16.72 6.40 -28.73
CA LYS A 262 17.33 5.45 -29.68
C LYS A 262 16.39 4.33 -30.09
N GLY A 263 15.13 4.37 -29.63
CA GLY A 263 14.12 3.38 -29.92
C GLY A 263 14.32 2.04 -29.19
N LYS A 264 15.00 2.06 -28.06
CA LYS A 264 15.27 0.86 -27.25
C LYS A 264 14.42 0.81 -26.01
#